data_d0f425a659fafb2b495e86e96ba3964c
#
_entry.id   d0f425a659fafb2b495e86e96ba3964c
#
_cell.length_a   1.000
_cell.length_b   1.000
_cell.length_c   1.000
_cell.angle_alpha   90.00
_cell.angle_beta   90.00
_cell.angle_gamma   90.00
#
_symmetry.space_group_name_H-M   'P 1'
#
loop_
_entity.id
_entity.type
_entity.pdbx_description
1 polymer ?
#
loop_
_entity_poly.entity_id
_entity_poly.type
_entity_poly.pdbx_seq_one_letter_code
_entity_poly.pdbx_strand_id
1 'polypeptide(L)'
;SYQKWLAAGALNKGTLVIDGGAEQALMKNKKSLLAKGVTRVEGQFENKDLVEICNQEGVRLGVGRADCSAKELRLQIKEQNLAKTSGKAPQRKPVIHRNHLFLE
;
A
#
# COMPACT_ATOMS: atom_id res chain seq x y z
N SER A 1 8.50 -21.39 -1.37
CA SER A 1 7.29 -20.69 -1.03
C SER A 1 7.39 -19.22 -1.38
N TYR A 2 6.29 -18.56 -1.25
CA TYR A 2 6.18 -17.13 -1.50
C TYR A 2 7.20 -16.32 -0.67
N GLN A 3 7.33 -16.66 0.60
CA GLN A 3 8.26 -15.95 1.48
C GLN A 3 9.72 -16.11 1.05
N LYS A 4 10.11 -17.30 0.68
CA LYS A 4 11.45 -17.53 0.18
C LYS A 4 11.70 -16.71 -1.07
N TRP A 5 10.72 -16.67 -1.91
CA TRP A 5 10.81 -16.00 -3.19
C TRP A 5 11.02 -14.49 -3.00
N LEU A 6 10.29 -13.92 -2.06
CA LEU A 6 10.43 -12.49 -1.76
C LEU A 6 11.67 -12.19 -0.94
N ALA A 7 12.12 -13.15 -0.14
CA ALA A 7 13.34 -12.96 0.63
C ALA A 7 14.55 -12.76 -0.27
N ALA A 8 14.46 -13.17 -1.51
CA ALA A 8 15.51 -12.90 -2.48
C ALA A 8 15.63 -11.41 -2.78
N GLY A 9 14.60 -10.63 -2.50
CA GLY A 9 14.65 -9.18 -2.59
C GLY A 9 14.71 -8.61 -3.99
N ALA A 10 14.69 -9.46 -5.00
CA ALA A 10 14.94 -9.01 -6.37
C ALA A 10 13.80 -8.21 -6.97
N LEU A 11 12.56 -8.50 -6.57
CA LEU A 11 11.38 -7.91 -7.17
C LEU A 11 10.69 -6.87 -6.30
N ASN A 12 11.03 -6.86 -5.02
CA ASN A 12 10.37 -5.98 -4.07
C ASN A 12 11.11 -4.64 -3.98
N LYS A 13 10.46 -3.56 -4.41
CA LYS A 13 11.07 -2.24 -4.42
C LYS A 13 10.75 -1.42 -3.19
N GLY A 14 9.76 -1.82 -2.42
CA GLY A 14 9.39 -1.09 -1.21
C GLY A 14 8.35 -1.84 -0.42
N THR A 15 7.95 -1.25 0.70
CA THR A 15 6.99 -1.85 1.61
C THR A 15 5.95 -0.82 2.00
N LEU A 16 4.69 -1.25 2.01
CA LEU A 16 3.57 -0.46 2.50
C LEU A 16 3.03 -1.11 3.76
N VAL A 17 2.93 -0.32 4.83
CA VAL A 17 2.30 -0.78 6.06
C VAL A 17 0.90 -0.20 6.09
N ILE A 18 -0.09 -1.06 6.31
CA ILE A 18 -1.50 -0.66 6.28
C ILE A 18 -2.16 -0.88 7.63
N ASP A 19 -3.23 -0.14 7.88
CA ASP A 19 -3.96 -0.26 9.16
C ASP A 19 -4.94 -1.43 9.12
N GLY A 20 -5.57 -1.68 10.26
CA GLY A 20 -6.50 -2.82 10.39
C GLY A 20 -7.72 -2.71 9.50
N GLY A 21 -8.21 -1.50 9.28
CA GLY A 21 -9.34 -1.30 8.38
C GLY A 21 -8.99 -1.63 6.95
N ALA A 22 -7.82 -1.19 6.50
CA ALA A 22 -7.35 -1.50 5.16
C ALA A 22 -7.07 -2.99 5.01
N GLU A 23 -6.48 -3.60 6.05
CA GLU A 23 -6.22 -5.03 6.04
C GLU A 23 -7.51 -5.81 5.82
N GLN A 24 -8.56 -5.48 6.55
CA GLN A 24 -9.84 -6.15 6.38
C GLN A 24 -10.44 -5.90 5.00
N ALA A 25 -10.33 -4.68 4.50
CA ALA A 25 -10.86 -4.35 3.19
C ALA A 25 -10.18 -5.18 2.11
N LEU A 26 -8.87 -5.37 2.21
CA LEU A 26 -8.13 -6.17 1.24
C LEU A 26 -8.41 -7.65 1.40
N MET A 27 -8.32 -8.16 2.62
CA MET A 27 -8.34 -9.60 2.86
C MET A 27 -9.75 -10.18 2.83
N LYS A 28 -10.74 -9.44 3.32
CA LYS A 28 -12.11 -9.94 3.38
C LYS A 28 -12.98 -9.44 2.25
N ASN A 29 -12.83 -8.19 1.88
CA ASN A 29 -13.72 -7.56 0.90
C ASN A 29 -13.09 -7.41 -0.48
N LYS A 30 -11.83 -7.80 -0.62
CA LYS A 30 -11.08 -7.79 -1.88
C LYS A 30 -11.15 -6.45 -2.61
N LYS A 31 -11.02 -5.38 -1.84
CA LYS A 31 -11.06 -4.03 -2.39
C LYS A 31 -9.65 -3.54 -2.73
N SER A 32 -9.58 -2.47 -3.51
CA SER A 32 -8.31 -1.83 -3.82
C SER A 32 -7.73 -1.16 -2.59
N LEU A 33 -6.40 -1.02 -2.55
CA LEU A 33 -5.74 -0.33 -1.45
C LEU A 33 -5.74 1.16 -1.73
N LEU A 34 -6.28 1.92 -0.78
CA LEU A 34 -6.32 3.37 -0.87
C LEU A 34 -5.26 3.98 0.05
N ALA A 35 -4.83 5.20 -0.28
CA ALA A 35 -3.81 5.88 0.51
C ALA A 35 -4.23 6.08 1.97
N LYS A 36 -5.52 6.26 2.22
CA LYS A 36 -6.01 6.47 3.59
C LYS A 36 -5.75 5.28 4.50
N GLY A 37 -5.55 4.09 3.91
CA GLY A 37 -5.26 2.90 4.69
C GLY A 37 -3.78 2.65 4.88
N VAL A 38 -2.92 3.43 4.23
CA VAL A 38 -1.47 3.26 4.32
C VAL A 38 -0.96 4.13 5.46
N THR A 39 -0.32 3.50 6.44
CA THR A 39 0.22 4.21 7.60
C THR A 39 1.71 4.52 7.46
N ARG A 40 2.41 3.77 6.60
CA ARG A 40 3.85 3.93 6.45
C ARG A 40 4.27 3.49 5.05
N VAL A 41 5.21 4.21 4.48
CA VAL A 41 5.78 3.90 3.17
C VAL A 41 7.29 3.76 3.33
N GLU A 42 7.82 2.63 2.93
CA GLU A 42 9.26 2.37 2.99
C GLU A 42 9.80 2.07 1.60
N GLY A 43 11.02 2.51 1.36
CA GLY A 43 11.68 2.29 0.10
C GLY A 43 11.33 3.34 -0.95
N GLN A 44 11.87 3.14 -2.13
CA GLN A 44 11.62 4.03 -3.25
C GLN A 44 11.19 3.20 -4.44
N PHE A 45 9.92 3.25 -4.73
CA PHE A 45 9.35 2.52 -5.85
C PHE A 45 8.71 3.49 -6.82
N GLU A 46 8.60 3.05 -8.05
CA GLU A 46 7.95 3.82 -9.10
C GLU A 46 6.62 3.20 -9.45
N ASN A 47 5.85 3.91 -10.25
CA ASN A 47 4.61 3.38 -10.78
C ASN A 47 4.89 2.04 -11.47
N LYS A 48 4.09 1.04 -11.16
CA LYS A 48 4.17 -0.33 -11.68
C LYS A 48 5.23 -1.22 -11.06
N ASP A 49 5.96 -0.72 -10.06
CA ASP A 49 6.89 -1.57 -9.31
C ASP A 49 6.13 -2.45 -8.32
N LEU A 50 6.72 -3.58 -7.98
CA LEU A 50 6.17 -4.46 -6.96
C LEU A 50 6.54 -3.96 -5.58
N VAL A 51 5.58 -3.99 -4.67
CA VAL A 51 5.78 -3.60 -3.29
C VAL A 51 5.20 -4.65 -2.37
N GLU A 52 5.79 -4.78 -1.20
CA GLU A 52 5.31 -5.68 -0.15
C GLU A 52 4.25 -4.97 0.67
N ILE A 53 3.24 -5.72 1.11
CA ILE A 53 2.17 -5.17 1.94
C ILE A 53 2.20 -5.88 3.28
N CYS A 54 2.31 -5.09 4.36
CA CYS A 54 2.37 -5.61 5.72
C CYS A 54 1.34 -4.91 6.59
N ASN A 55 0.92 -5.58 7.66
CA ASN A 55 0.08 -4.92 8.66
C ASN A 55 0.97 -4.20 9.68
N GLN A 56 0.34 -3.54 10.65
CA GLN A 56 1.07 -2.77 11.65
C GLN A 56 1.86 -3.64 12.64
N GLU A 57 1.60 -4.92 12.64
CA GLU A 57 2.32 -5.87 13.47
C GLU A 57 3.53 -6.45 12.75
N GLY A 58 3.77 -6.01 11.52
CA GLY A 58 4.89 -6.50 10.74
C GLY A 58 4.63 -7.79 9.99
N VAL A 59 3.39 -8.25 9.98
CA VAL A 59 3.04 -9.49 9.29
C VAL A 59 2.82 -9.18 7.81
N ARG A 60 3.50 -9.93 6.96
CA ARG A 60 3.34 -9.79 5.51
C ARG A 60 1.97 -10.32 5.09
N LEU A 61 1.25 -9.49 4.35
CA LEU A 61 -0.06 -9.86 3.83
C LEU A 61 0.01 -10.29 2.37
N GLY A 62 0.99 -9.79 1.64
CA GLY A 62 1.14 -10.11 0.23
C GLY A 62 1.98 -9.09 -0.48
N VAL A 63 1.87 -9.06 -1.79
CA VAL A 63 2.52 -8.05 -2.62
C VAL A 63 1.51 -7.45 -3.57
N GLY A 64 1.86 -6.32 -4.16
CA GLY A 64 1.03 -5.70 -5.16
C GLY A 64 1.87 -4.88 -6.11
N ARG A 65 1.30 -4.60 -7.27
CA ARG A 65 1.92 -3.68 -8.22
C ARG A 65 1.40 -2.28 -7.93
N ALA A 66 2.30 -1.39 -7.55
CA ALA A 66 1.92 -0.03 -7.20
C ALA A 66 1.42 0.73 -8.44
N ASP A 67 0.35 1.47 -8.25
CA ASP A 67 -0.20 2.32 -9.31
C ASP A 67 0.19 3.77 -9.11
N CYS A 68 1.21 4.00 -8.29
CA CYS A 68 1.82 5.32 -8.09
C CYS A 68 3.22 5.11 -7.55
N SER A 69 4.03 6.18 -7.57
CA SER A 69 5.37 6.11 -6.99
C SER A 69 5.31 6.34 -5.49
N ALA A 70 6.41 5.98 -4.80
CA ALA A 70 6.52 6.24 -3.37
C ALA A 70 6.37 7.73 -3.06
N LYS A 71 6.95 8.57 -3.90
CA LYS A 71 6.86 10.01 -3.74
C LYS A 71 5.42 10.50 -3.82
N GLU A 72 4.68 10.02 -4.82
CA GLU A 72 3.28 10.38 -4.98
C GLU A 72 2.45 9.91 -3.79
N LEU A 73 2.71 8.71 -3.32
CA LEU A 73 1.97 8.15 -2.19
C LEU A 73 2.22 8.95 -0.92
N ARG A 74 3.48 9.32 -0.68
CA ARG A 74 3.81 10.14 0.49
C ARG A 74 3.11 11.49 0.44
N LEU A 75 2.99 12.07 -0.75
CA LEU A 75 2.26 13.32 -0.92
C LEU A 75 0.77 13.13 -0.64
N GLN A 76 0.18 12.05 -1.12
CA GLN A 76 -1.23 11.77 -0.87
C GLN A 76 -1.51 11.62 0.62
N ILE A 77 -0.64 10.92 1.33
CA ILE A 77 -0.80 10.74 2.77
C ILE A 77 -0.74 12.08 3.48
N LYS A 78 0.21 12.93 3.07
CA LYS A 78 0.36 14.26 3.65
C LYS A 78 -0.89 15.10 3.38
N GLU A 79 -1.40 15.07 2.18
CA GLU A 79 -2.60 15.81 1.81
C GLU A 79 -3.83 15.33 2.59
N GLN A 80 -3.93 14.03 2.83
CA GLN A 80 -5.03 13.49 3.62
C GLN A 80 -4.98 13.98 5.06
N ASN A 81 -3.79 14.04 5.63
CA ASN A 81 -3.64 14.55 6.99
C ASN A 81 -4.04 16.02 7.07
N LEU A 82 -3.71 16.80 6.05
CA LEU A 82 -4.13 18.19 5.98
C LEU A 82 -5.62 18.31 5.75
N ALA A 83 -6.19 17.43 4.93
CA ALA A 83 -7.63 17.44 4.65
C ALA A 83 -8.45 17.15 5.90
N LYS A 84 -7.96 16.27 6.77
CA LYS A 84 -8.62 16.00 8.04
C LYS A 84 -8.74 17.26 8.89
N THR A 85 -7.73 18.12 8.81
CA THR A 85 -7.74 19.37 9.56
C THR A 85 -8.60 20.42 8.90
N SER A 86 -8.58 20.48 7.57
CA SER A 86 -9.29 21.53 6.82
C SER A 86 -10.72 21.15 6.45
N GLY A 87 -11.10 19.89 6.65
CA GLY A 87 -12.43 19.39 6.31
C GLY A 87 -12.63 19.07 4.85
N LYS A 88 -11.60 19.14 4.05
CA LYS A 88 -11.69 18.79 2.63
C LYS A 88 -11.41 17.32 2.41
N ALA A 89 -12.21 16.68 1.56
CA ALA A 89 -11.98 15.28 1.20
C ALA A 89 -10.89 15.20 0.14
N PRO A 90 -9.84 14.37 0.37
CA PRO A 90 -8.80 14.19 -0.64
C PRO A 90 -9.31 13.38 -1.81
N GLN A 91 -8.64 13.51 -2.94
CA GLN A 91 -8.97 12.71 -4.11
C GLN A 91 -8.64 11.25 -3.84
N ARG A 92 -9.53 10.36 -4.30
CA ARG A 92 -9.43 8.94 -3.97
C ARG A 92 -8.99 8.10 -5.15
N LYS A 93 -7.70 8.06 -5.36
CA LYS A 93 -7.12 7.22 -6.38
C LYS A 93 -6.49 6.01 -5.70
N PRO A 94 -6.76 4.78 -6.16
CA PRO A 94 -6.16 3.61 -5.52
C PRO A 94 -4.64 3.64 -5.63
N VAL A 95 -3.98 3.27 -4.54
CA VAL A 95 -2.53 3.07 -4.52
C VAL A 95 -2.19 1.77 -5.23
N ILE A 96 -2.99 0.74 -4.99
CA ILE A 96 -2.87 -0.54 -5.69
C ILE A 96 -4.27 -0.99 -6.04
N HIS A 97 -4.53 -1.14 -7.33
CA HIS A 97 -5.81 -1.63 -7.80
C HIS A 97 -5.97 -3.09 -7.38
N ARG A 98 -7.20 -3.48 -7.01
CA ARG A 98 -7.45 -4.83 -6.53
C ARG A 98 -6.97 -5.92 -7.48
N ASN A 99 -6.97 -5.66 -8.78
CA ASN A 99 -6.51 -6.62 -9.78
C ASN A 99 -4.99 -6.79 -9.77
N HIS A 100 -4.28 -5.89 -9.09
CA HIS A 100 -2.82 -5.94 -9.00
C HIS A 100 -2.35 -6.38 -7.62
N LEU A 101 -3.26 -6.88 -6.79
CA LEU A 101 -2.95 -7.37 -5.45
C LEU A 101 -2.81 -8.89 -5.47
N PHE A 102 -1.75 -9.38 -4.85
CA PHE A 102 -1.46 -10.81 -4.76
C PHE A 102 -1.28 -11.15 -3.28
N LEU A 103 -2.39 -11.39 -2.61
CA LEU A 103 -2.41 -11.60 -1.16
C LEU A 103 -2.21 -13.07 -0.83
N GLU A 104 -1.53 -13.31 0.29
CA GLU A 104 -1.33 -14.68 0.78
C GLU A 104 -2.58 -15.23 1.42
#